data_e3d58288111d3f8df82893e4df65811c
#
_entry.id   e3d58288111d3f8df82893e4df65811c
#
_cell.length_a   1.000
_cell.length_b   1.000
_cell.length_c   1.000
_cell.angle_alpha   90.00
_cell.angle_beta   90.00
_cell.angle_gamma   90.00
#
_symmetry.space_group_name_H-M   'P 1'
#
loop_
_entity.id
_entity.type
_entity.pdbx_description
1 polymer ?
#
loop_
_entity_poly.entity_id
_entity_poly.type
_entity_poly.pdbx_seq_one_letter_code
_entity_poly.pdbx_strand_id
1 'polypeptide(L)'
;MHFIIQENINQDDFNSLIEAINDQGFTYESFFHIPFDTSYPELPSHSGVFVYAASSVTDAIYNDHEDFKGVYNHTSQINIHNFYKNTAGLMWSPRANQCTLADVLLLPLSDDKIFVRPAIDNKLFSGQVCTQTEFIEMARKMIAAEPLYANEEIFIGGVNYPEEEYRLFIVDGDIVASSLYRLNGEVKKLEGSTNEVNKLALEFYKKNYRSGYLPLSCVIDVGYSFGENKIGVIEVNCINNSGFYGIIKADLVKALANGIKVK
;
A
#
# COMPACT_ATOMS: atom_id res chain seq x y z
N MET A 1 -24.49 -0.11 5.16
CA MET A 1 -23.14 0.34 4.86
C MET A 1 -23.21 1.60 4.05
N HIS A 2 -22.40 2.61 4.37
CA HIS A 2 -22.27 3.85 3.62
C HIS A 2 -20.83 4.04 3.17
N PHE A 3 -20.62 4.51 1.95
CA PHE A 3 -19.29 4.72 1.38
C PHE A 3 -19.08 6.22 1.13
N ILE A 4 -17.92 6.74 1.52
CA ILE A 4 -17.47 8.09 1.18
C ILE A 4 -16.32 7.95 0.20
N ILE A 5 -16.46 8.47 -1.03
CA ILE A 5 -15.56 8.15 -2.13
C ILE A 5 -15.06 9.43 -2.79
N GLN A 6 -13.77 9.55 -2.94
CA GLN A 6 -13.15 10.60 -3.73
C GLN A 6 -13.48 10.40 -5.23
N GLU A 7 -14.00 11.44 -5.91
CA GLU A 7 -14.41 11.38 -7.32
C GLU A 7 -13.23 11.39 -8.30
N ASN A 8 -12.22 12.20 -8.02
CA ASN A 8 -11.07 12.39 -8.91
C ASN A 8 -9.95 11.34 -8.70
N ILE A 9 -10.38 10.09 -8.60
CA ILE A 9 -9.54 8.90 -8.77
C ILE A 9 -9.58 8.46 -10.25
N ASN A 10 -9.03 7.28 -10.57
CA ASN A 10 -9.21 6.72 -11.91
C ASN A 10 -10.71 6.53 -12.21
N GLN A 11 -11.21 7.09 -13.33
CA GLN A 11 -12.65 7.13 -13.63
C GLN A 11 -13.27 5.75 -13.79
N ASP A 12 -12.55 4.78 -14.38
CA ASP A 12 -13.05 3.40 -14.53
C ASP A 12 -13.20 2.73 -13.16
N ASP A 13 -12.25 2.99 -12.26
CA ASP A 13 -12.28 2.48 -10.90
C ASP A 13 -13.41 3.12 -10.08
N PHE A 14 -13.62 4.43 -10.23
CA PHE A 14 -14.74 5.12 -9.59
C PHE A 14 -16.08 4.56 -10.03
N ASN A 15 -16.33 4.53 -11.35
CA ASN A 15 -17.60 4.07 -11.89
C ASN A 15 -17.92 2.62 -11.49
N SER A 16 -16.95 1.72 -11.62
CA SER A 16 -17.15 0.30 -11.26
C SER A 16 -17.30 0.07 -9.75
N LEU A 17 -16.70 0.92 -8.90
CA LEU A 17 -16.93 0.87 -7.46
C LEU A 17 -18.35 1.32 -7.11
N ILE A 18 -18.82 2.42 -7.70
CA ILE A 18 -20.19 2.91 -7.51
C ILE A 18 -21.22 1.87 -7.97
N GLU A 19 -21.01 1.24 -9.13
CA GLU A 19 -21.86 0.14 -9.61
C GLU A 19 -21.92 -1.00 -8.58
N ALA A 20 -20.77 -1.47 -8.10
CA ALA A 20 -20.70 -2.54 -7.11
C ALA A 20 -21.39 -2.19 -5.76
N ILE A 21 -21.36 -0.92 -5.35
CA ILE A 21 -22.03 -0.43 -4.15
C ILE A 21 -23.56 -0.43 -4.34
N ASN A 22 -24.02 0.11 -5.47
CA ASN A 22 -25.45 0.20 -5.80
C ASN A 22 -26.09 -1.19 -5.97
N ASP A 23 -25.41 -2.12 -6.66
CA ASP A 23 -25.89 -3.48 -6.90
C ASP A 23 -26.11 -4.26 -5.59
N GLN A 24 -25.40 -3.89 -4.52
CA GLN A 24 -25.54 -4.49 -3.20
C GLN A 24 -26.50 -3.71 -2.27
N GLY A 25 -27.16 -2.67 -2.79
CA GLY A 25 -28.11 -1.87 -2.04
C GLY A 25 -27.49 -1.00 -0.94
N PHE A 26 -26.19 -0.68 -1.06
CA PHE A 26 -25.53 0.25 -0.15
C PHE A 26 -25.64 1.69 -0.66
N THR A 27 -25.35 2.65 0.22
CA THR A 27 -25.38 4.07 -0.10
C THR A 27 -23.96 4.62 -0.21
N TYR A 28 -23.80 5.68 -0.97
CA TYR A 28 -22.53 6.40 -1.04
C TYR A 28 -22.74 7.91 -1.11
N GLU A 29 -21.69 8.62 -0.75
CA GLU A 29 -21.46 10.04 -0.99
C GLU A 29 -20.13 10.19 -1.68
N SER A 30 -20.02 11.12 -2.63
CA SER A 30 -18.76 11.39 -3.33
C SER A 30 -18.34 12.84 -3.12
N PHE A 31 -17.04 13.08 -3.16
CA PHE A 31 -16.46 14.41 -3.02
C PHE A 31 -15.24 14.59 -3.92
N PHE A 32 -14.98 15.83 -4.29
CA PHE A 32 -13.80 16.19 -5.06
C PHE A 32 -12.67 16.59 -4.11
N HIS A 33 -11.51 15.91 -4.24
CA HIS A 33 -10.32 16.21 -3.45
C HIS A 33 -9.36 17.11 -4.22
N ILE A 34 -8.91 18.17 -3.56
CA ILE A 34 -7.84 19.04 -4.08
C ILE A 34 -6.49 18.49 -3.59
N PRO A 35 -5.53 18.19 -4.50
CA PRO A 35 -4.22 17.66 -4.10
C PRO A 35 -3.57 18.51 -2.99
N PHE A 36 -3.03 17.84 -1.98
CA PHE A 36 -2.42 18.42 -0.77
C PHE A 36 -3.39 19.11 0.21
N ASP A 37 -4.68 19.19 -0.08
CA ASP A 37 -5.70 19.56 0.89
C ASP A 37 -5.97 18.39 1.84
N THR A 38 -6.18 18.69 3.12
CA THR A 38 -6.56 17.69 4.14
C THR A 38 -8.04 17.76 4.50
N SER A 39 -8.82 18.61 3.80
CA SER A 39 -10.26 18.71 4.02
C SER A 39 -10.98 17.43 3.57
N TYR A 40 -12.03 17.08 4.27
CA TYR A 40 -12.89 15.93 3.98
C TYR A 40 -14.36 16.29 4.29
N PRO A 41 -15.34 15.57 3.69
CA PRO A 41 -16.76 15.80 3.96
C PRO A 41 -17.13 15.49 5.41
N GLU A 42 -18.28 15.97 5.86
CA GLU A 42 -18.81 15.65 7.18
C GLU A 42 -18.98 14.12 7.33
N LEU A 43 -18.39 13.57 8.38
CA LEU A 43 -18.45 12.13 8.62
C LEU A 43 -19.75 11.77 9.32
N PRO A 44 -20.52 10.78 8.80
CA PRO A 44 -21.72 10.31 9.48
C PRO A 44 -21.39 9.76 10.87
N SER A 45 -22.24 10.07 11.85
CA SER A 45 -22.07 9.65 13.25
C SER A 45 -22.39 8.17 13.51
N HIS A 46 -22.84 7.43 12.49
CA HIS A 46 -23.22 6.02 12.62
C HIS A 46 -22.05 5.07 12.26
N SER A 47 -22.06 3.88 12.83
CA SER A 47 -21.16 2.79 12.44
C SER A 47 -21.49 2.28 11.03
N GLY A 48 -20.53 1.70 10.35
CA GLY A 48 -20.72 1.13 9.02
C GLY A 48 -20.47 2.13 7.88
N VAL A 49 -19.47 2.99 8.04
CA VAL A 49 -18.94 3.89 7.00
C VAL A 49 -17.57 3.38 6.56
N PHE A 50 -17.29 3.46 5.26
CA PHE A 50 -15.96 3.23 4.69
C PHE A 50 -15.55 4.42 3.82
N VAL A 51 -14.33 4.90 4.00
CA VAL A 51 -13.78 6.01 3.21
C VAL A 51 -12.78 5.45 2.19
N TYR A 52 -12.92 5.85 0.92
CA TYR A 52 -11.93 5.61 -0.12
C TYR A 52 -11.45 6.93 -0.70
N ALA A 53 -10.25 7.33 -0.36
CA ALA A 53 -9.69 8.64 -0.72
C ALA A 53 -8.16 8.65 -0.71
N ALA A 54 -7.54 9.74 -1.17
CA ALA A 54 -6.10 9.96 -1.08
C ALA A 54 -5.60 9.83 0.38
N SER A 55 -4.33 9.47 0.53
CA SER A 55 -3.70 9.28 1.86
C SER A 55 -3.75 10.55 2.72
N SER A 56 -3.62 11.74 2.12
CA SER A 56 -3.77 13.02 2.85
C SER A 56 -5.13 13.16 3.55
N VAL A 57 -6.20 12.71 2.89
CA VAL A 57 -7.57 12.73 3.44
C VAL A 57 -7.74 11.65 4.51
N THR A 58 -7.34 10.42 4.20
CA THR A 58 -7.51 9.29 5.15
C THR A 58 -6.67 9.48 6.41
N ASP A 59 -5.46 10.04 6.29
CA ASP A 59 -4.60 10.34 7.43
C ASP A 59 -5.17 11.49 8.28
N ALA A 60 -5.76 12.53 7.65
CA ALA A 60 -6.44 13.60 8.37
C ALA A 60 -7.63 13.05 9.17
N ILE A 61 -8.51 12.26 8.55
CA ILE A 61 -9.63 11.61 9.23
C ILE A 61 -9.15 10.74 10.40
N TYR A 62 -8.10 9.95 10.19
CA TYR A 62 -7.54 9.08 11.23
C TYR A 62 -7.03 9.87 12.44
N ASN A 63 -6.39 11.01 12.20
CA ASN A 63 -5.86 11.86 13.26
C ASN A 63 -6.96 12.65 14.00
N ASP A 64 -7.99 13.11 13.28
CA ASP A 64 -9.03 13.96 13.85
C ASP A 64 -10.14 13.14 14.54
N HIS A 65 -10.31 11.86 14.16
CA HIS A 65 -11.41 11.00 14.62
C HIS A 65 -10.89 9.61 15.03
N GLU A 66 -10.26 9.52 16.19
CA GLU A 66 -9.62 8.29 16.71
C GLU A 66 -10.60 7.07 16.77
N ASP A 67 -11.86 7.32 17.04
CA ASP A 67 -12.91 6.28 17.12
C ASP A 67 -13.56 5.93 15.78
N PHE A 68 -13.24 6.63 14.70
CA PHE A 68 -13.84 6.38 13.41
C PHE A 68 -13.26 5.12 12.75
N LYS A 69 -14.12 4.14 12.48
CA LYS A 69 -13.71 2.81 11.98
C LYS A 69 -13.71 2.71 10.45
N GLY A 70 -14.07 3.75 9.72
CA GLY A 70 -14.10 3.78 8.24
C GLY A 70 -12.75 4.00 7.58
N VAL A 71 -11.72 4.37 8.37
CA VAL A 71 -10.31 4.42 7.98
C VAL A 71 -9.54 3.43 8.84
N TYR A 72 -8.84 2.47 8.21
CA TYR A 72 -8.26 1.34 8.92
C TYR A 72 -6.93 1.64 9.60
N ASN A 73 -6.14 2.57 9.05
CA ASN A 73 -4.84 2.94 9.62
C ASN A 73 -4.31 4.25 9.02
N HIS A 74 -3.46 4.92 9.78
CA HIS A 74 -2.60 5.97 9.26
C HIS A 74 -1.49 5.38 8.39
N THR A 75 -1.12 6.04 7.30
CA THR A 75 -0.10 5.51 6.36
C THR A 75 1.26 5.29 7.03
N SER A 76 1.63 6.10 8.03
CA SER A 76 2.87 5.94 8.81
C SER A 76 2.93 4.66 9.65
N GLN A 77 1.79 4.00 9.92
CA GLN A 77 1.76 2.74 10.66
C GLN A 77 2.22 1.56 9.79
N ILE A 78 2.15 1.70 8.46
CA ILE A 78 2.68 0.71 7.53
C ILE A 78 4.18 0.97 7.35
N ASN A 79 4.97 0.43 8.28
CA ASN A 79 6.42 0.62 8.30
C ASN A 79 7.14 -0.66 7.87
N ILE A 80 7.85 -0.59 6.75
CA ILE A 80 8.56 -1.73 6.17
C ILE A 80 9.67 -2.27 7.09
N HIS A 81 10.25 -1.43 7.97
CA HIS A 81 11.22 -1.86 8.96
C HIS A 81 10.66 -2.97 9.88
N ASN A 82 9.42 -2.82 10.33
CA ASN A 82 8.76 -3.82 11.15
C ASN A 82 8.62 -5.16 10.42
N PHE A 83 8.34 -5.13 9.11
CA PHE A 83 8.22 -6.34 8.29
C PHE A 83 9.57 -7.03 8.13
N TYR A 84 10.64 -6.27 7.88
CA TYR A 84 12.00 -6.85 7.82
C TYR A 84 12.44 -7.44 9.16
N LYS A 85 12.11 -6.79 10.27
CA LYS A 85 12.41 -7.30 11.61
C LYS A 85 11.70 -8.62 11.92
N ASN A 86 10.47 -8.79 11.45
CA ASN A 86 9.60 -9.92 11.80
C ASN A 86 9.57 -11.01 10.73
N THR A 87 9.60 -10.63 9.46
CA THR A 87 9.33 -11.52 8.32
C THR A 87 10.25 -11.29 7.12
N ALA A 88 11.52 -10.91 7.36
CA ALA A 88 12.49 -10.64 6.28
C ALA A 88 12.56 -11.75 5.22
N GLY A 89 12.50 -13.02 5.64
CA GLY A 89 12.54 -14.17 4.74
C GLY A 89 11.32 -14.31 3.83
N LEU A 90 10.23 -13.58 4.10
CA LEU A 90 9.02 -13.55 3.25
C LEU A 90 8.97 -12.30 2.36
N MET A 91 9.94 -11.37 2.50
CA MET A 91 10.03 -10.18 1.66
C MET A 91 10.65 -10.51 0.30
N TRP A 92 10.24 -9.78 -0.74
CA TRP A 92 10.80 -9.91 -2.08
C TRP A 92 12.32 -9.64 -2.12
N SER A 93 12.77 -8.66 -1.34
CA SER A 93 14.19 -8.31 -1.18
C SER A 93 14.67 -8.60 0.25
N PRO A 94 14.86 -9.87 0.66
CA PRO A 94 15.08 -10.24 2.06
C PRO A 94 16.38 -9.69 2.65
N ARG A 95 17.30 -9.18 1.81
CA ARG A 95 18.62 -8.62 2.17
C ARG A 95 18.71 -7.12 1.91
N ALA A 96 17.59 -6.40 1.84
CA ALA A 96 17.66 -4.94 1.72
C ALA A 96 18.29 -4.34 2.99
N ASN A 97 19.16 -3.35 2.78
CA ASN A 97 19.81 -2.61 3.86
C ASN A 97 18.97 -1.40 4.23
N GLN A 98 18.75 -1.21 5.52
CA GLN A 98 18.15 0.00 6.07
C GLN A 98 19.25 1.01 6.42
N CYS A 99 19.06 2.26 6.04
CA CYS A 99 19.92 3.39 6.40
C CYS A 99 19.12 4.69 6.37
N THR A 100 19.73 5.79 6.79
CA THR A 100 19.14 7.12 6.63
C THR A 100 19.58 7.76 5.30
N LEU A 101 18.88 8.83 4.86
CA LEU A 101 19.33 9.61 3.70
C LEU A 101 20.72 10.24 3.93
N ALA A 102 21.07 10.57 5.19
CA ALA A 102 22.41 11.04 5.52
C ALA A 102 23.48 9.96 5.30
N ASP A 103 23.20 8.70 5.65
CA ASP A 103 24.11 7.58 5.45
C ASP A 103 24.42 7.33 3.97
N VAL A 104 23.44 7.60 3.10
CA VAL A 104 23.60 7.50 1.64
C VAL A 104 24.75 8.38 1.12
N LEU A 105 24.94 9.56 1.70
CA LEU A 105 26.00 10.48 1.30
C LEU A 105 27.42 9.96 1.58
N LEU A 106 27.53 8.93 2.42
CA LEU A 106 28.80 8.26 2.76
C LEU A 106 29.10 7.07 1.83
N LEU A 107 28.17 6.67 1.00
CA LEU A 107 28.39 5.58 0.05
C LEU A 107 29.38 6.01 -1.06
N PRO A 108 30.18 5.08 -1.60
CA PRO A 108 31.03 5.37 -2.75
C PRO A 108 30.18 5.67 -3.99
N LEU A 109 30.70 6.45 -4.90
CA LEU A 109 30.07 6.63 -6.22
C LEU A 109 30.18 5.31 -7.00
N SER A 110 29.06 4.85 -7.58
CA SER A 110 29.01 3.64 -8.41
C SER A 110 27.88 3.76 -9.42
N ASP A 111 28.09 3.19 -10.59
CA ASP A 111 27.07 3.05 -11.64
C ASP A 111 26.23 1.77 -11.45
N ASP A 112 26.47 1.02 -10.36
CA ASP A 112 25.65 -0.14 -10.03
C ASP A 112 24.20 0.30 -9.78
N LYS A 113 23.28 -0.44 -10.37
CA LYS A 113 21.84 -0.20 -10.16
C LYS A 113 21.41 -0.73 -8.81
N ILE A 114 20.68 0.08 -8.09
CA ILE A 114 20.06 -0.24 -6.81
C ILE A 114 18.57 0.04 -6.86
N PHE A 115 17.78 -0.69 -6.08
CA PHE A 115 16.41 -0.35 -5.77
C PHE A 115 16.36 0.39 -4.45
N VAL A 116 15.67 1.53 -4.41
CA VAL A 116 15.53 2.37 -3.22
C VAL A 116 14.08 2.72 -2.95
N ARG A 117 13.70 2.79 -1.67
CA ARG A 117 12.37 3.21 -1.24
C ARG A 117 12.39 3.82 0.17
N PRO A 118 11.44 4.72 0.52
CA PRO A 118 11.23 5.11 1.91
C PRO A 118 10.84 3.92 2.80
N ALA A 119 11.20 3.99 4.08
CA ALA A 119 10.81 2.97 5.07
C ALA A 119 9.32 3.01 5.42
N ILE A 120 8.73 4.19 5.37
CA ILE A 120 7.29 4.44 5.56
C ILE A 120 6.70 5.02 4.28
N ASP A 121 5.38 4.91 4.10
CA ASP A 121 4.68 5.43 2.91
C ASP A 121 4.35 6.92 3.05
N ASN A 122 5.37 7.75 3.41
CA ASN A 122 5.23 9.20 3.56
C ASN A 122 5.32 9.99 2.24
N LYS A 123 5.37 9.28 1.10
CA LYS A 123 5.51 9.86 -0.25
C LYS A 123 6.73 10.79 -0.43
N LEU A 124 7.75 10.61 0.39
CA LEU A 124 9.01 11.35 0.27
C LEU A 124 9.62 11.23 -1.15
N PHE A 125 9.61 9.99 -1.67
CA PHE A 125 9.82 9.65 -3.08
C PHE A 125 9.19 8.30 -3.38
N SER A 126 8.95 7.99 -4.65
CA SER A 126 8.46 6.67 -5.07
C SER A 126 9.59 5.64 -5.07
N GLY A 127 9.29 4.40 -4.68
CA GLY A 127 10.22 3.29 -4.85
C GLY A 127 10.71 3.21 -6.30
N GLN A 128 12.04 3.20 -6.52
CA GLN A 128 12.61 3.31 -7.86
C GLN A 128 13.94 2.56 -7.99
N VAL A 129 14.30 2.28 -9.23
CA VAL A 129 15.62 1.79 -9.60
C VAL A 129 16.42 2.94 -10.23
N CYS A 130 17.62 3.17 -9.70
CA CYS A 130 18.56 4.16 -10.20
C CYS A 130 20.00 3.66 -9.98
N THR A 131 21.00 4.35 -10.50
CA THR A 131 22.38 4.08 -10.11
C THR A 131 22.63 4.62 -8.69
N GLN A 132 23.60 4.03 -8.00
CA GLN A 132 23.98 4.51 -6.66
C GLN A 132 24.40 5.98 -6.69
N THR A 133 25.13 6.41 -7.73
CA THR A 133 25.54 7.81 -7.94
C THR A 133 24.33 8.73 -8.09
N GLU A 134 23.35 8.37 -8.93
CA GLU A 134 22.11 9.18 -9.10
C GLU A 134 21.36 9.31 -7.78
N PHE A 135 21.29 8.24 -6.99
CA PHE A 135 20.60 8.29 -5.70
C PHE A 135 21.32 9.18 -4.68
N ILE A 136 22.66 9.12 -4.62
CA ILE A 136 23.46 10.02 -3.77
C ILE A 136 23.21 11.49 -4.13
N GLU A 137 23.16 11.83 -5.43
CA GLU A 137 22.84 13.18 -5.87
C GLU A 137 21.42 13.61 -5.50
N MET A 138 20.45 12.71 -5.64
CA MET A 138 19.06 12.95 -5.23
C MET A 138 18.98 13.22 -3.72
N ALA A 139 19.58 12.36 -2.89
CA ALA A 139 19.63 12.50 -1.43
C ALA A 139 20.25 13.85 -1.02
N ARG A 140 21.35 14.26 -1.66
CA ARG A 140 22.00 15.55 -1.42
C ARG A 140 21.06 16.73 -1.70
N LYS A 141 20.32 16.70 -2.83
CA LYS A 141 19.35 17.75 -3.18
C LYS A 141 18.18 17.80 -2.21
N MET A 142 17.67 16.63 -1.78
CA MET A 142 16.58 16.55 -0.81
C MET A 142 16.98 17.13 0.54
N ILE A 143 18.13 16.75 1.08
CA ILE A 143 18.66 17.26 2.36
C ILE A 143 18.97 18.75 2.27
N ALA A 144 19.45 19.24 1.13
CA ALA A 144 19.69 20.68 0.94
C ALA A 144 18.39 21.51 0.90
N ALA A 145 17.30 20.93 0.38
CA ALA A 145 15.98 21.57 0.35
C ALA A 145 15.30 21.57 1.74
N GLU A 146 15.40 20.47 2.48
CA GLU A 146 14.84 20.30 3.82
C GLU A 146 15.80 19.45 4.69
N PRO A 147 16.57 20.07 5.59
CA PRO A 147 17.58 19.36 6.39
C PRO A 147 17.03 18.22 7.25
N LEU A 148 15.76 18.25 7.64
CA LEU A 148 15.14 17.19 8.43
C LEU A 148 15.09 15.86 7.66
N TYR A 149 15.09 15.88 6.33
CA TYR A 149 15.13 14.67 5.49
C TYR A 149 16.42 13.85 5.69
N ALA A 150 17.48 14.42 6.25
CA ALA A 150 18.69 13.67 6.58
C ALA A 150 18.43 12.44 7.45
N ASN A 151 17.42 12.52 8.34
CA ASN A 151 17.05 11.45 9.27
C ASN A 151 16.00 10.48 8.72
N GLU A 152 15.48 10.73 7.51
CA GLU A 152 14.48 9.84 6.90
C GLU A 152 15.07 8.46 6.64
N GLU A 153 14.39 7.44 7.12
CA GLU A 153 14.79 6.05 6.94
C GLU A 153 14.38 5.55 5.55
N ILE A 154 15.30 4.84 4.92
CA ILE A 154 15.11 4.26 3.59
C ILE A 154 15.63 2.81 3.54
N PHE A 155 15.17 2.08 2.54
CA PHE A 155 15.70 0.77 2.19
C PHE A 155 16.42 0.83 0.85
N ILE A 156 17.62 0.21 0.82
CA ILE A 156 18.44 0.03 -0.39
C ILE A 156 18.58 -1.47 -0.60
N GLY A 157 18.19 -1.96 -1.76
CA GLY A 157 18.33 -3.36 -2.16
C GLY A 157 18.93 -3.53 -3.55
N GLY A 158 19.33 -4.76 -3.87
CA GLY A 158 19.67 -5.12 -5.24
C GLY A 158 18.44 -5.04 -6.14
N VAL A 159 18.67 -4.74 -7.41
CA VAL A 159 17.63 -4.74 -8.43
C VAL A 159 17.19 -6.17 -8.71
N ASN A 160 15.92 -6.43 -8.49
CA ASN A 160 15.33 -7.72 -8.76
C ASN A 160 13.86 -7.50 -9.12
N TYR A 161 13.53 -7.71 -10.38
CA TYR A 161 12.19 -7.50 -10.90
C TYR A 161 11.39 -8.79 -10.85
N PRO A 162 10.21 -8.82 -10.21
CA PRO A 162 9.31 -9.93 -10.37
C PRO A 162 8.79 -10.01 -11.81
N GLU A 163 8.60 -11.22 -12.31
CA GLU A 163 7.94 -11.45 -13.60
C GLU A 163 6.44 -11.16 -13.48
N GLU A 164 5.85 -11.49 -12.32
CA GLU A 164 4.47 -11.25 -11.99
C GLU A 164 4.35 -10.49 -10.67
N GLU A 165 3.44 -9.50 -10.62
CA GLU A 165 3.09 -8.79 -9.40
C GLU A 165 1.59 -8.89 -9.15
N TYR A 166 1.25 -9.40 -7.98
CA TYR A 166 -0.12 -9.62 -7.53
C TYR A 166 -0.48 -8.67 -6.41
N ARG A 167 -1.69 -8.11 -6.47
CA ARG A 167 -2.29 -7.32 -5.40
C ARG A 167 -3.41 -8.10 -4.73
N LEU A 168 -3.35 -8.21 -3.41
CA LEU A 168 -4.32 -8.96 -2.62
C LEU A 168 -4.95 -8.06 -1.58
N PHE A 169 -6.27 -7.98 -1.58
CA PHE A 169 -7.06 -7.25 -0.59
C PHE A 169 -7.42 -8.18 0.55
N ILE A 170 -6.97 -7.83 1.75
CA ILE A 170 -7.26 -8.57 2.98
C ILE A 170 -8.27 -7.75 3.79
N VAL A 171 -9.40 -8.35 4.11
CA VAL A 171 -10.44 -7.79 4.98
C VAL A 171 -10.71 -8.79 6.10
N ASP A 172 -10.63 -8.34 7.34
CA ASP A 172 -10.79 -9.16 8.55
C ASP A 172 -9.93 -10.43 8.59
N GLY A 173 -8.75 -10.36 7.94
CA GLY A 173 -7.77 -11.46 7.92
C GLY A 173 -7.91 -12.45 6.78
N ASP A 174 -8.90 -12.29 5.90
CA ASP A 174 -9.14 -13.13 4.74
C ASP A 174 -8.83 -12.39 3.43
N ILE A 175 -8.29 -13.10 2.44
CA ILE A 175 -8.15 -12.57 1.08
C ILE A 175 -9.53 -12.56 0.44
N VAL A 176 -10.05 -11.37 0.14
CA VAL A 176 -11.40 -11.20 -0.40
C VAL A 176 -11.41 -10.88 -1.90
N ALA A 177 -10.31 -10.32 -2.40
CA ALA A 177 -10.12 -10.03 -3.81
C ALA A 177 -8.62 -10.01 -4.13
N SER A 178 -8.27 -10.38 -5.36
CA SER A 178 -6.88 -10.33 -5.83
C SER A 178 -6.81 -10.07 -7.33
N SER A 179 -5.68 -9.55 -7.79
CA SER A 179 -5.42 -9.39 -9.21
C SER A 179 -3.93 -9.53 -9.54
N LEU A 180 -3.63 -10.11 -10.70
CA LEU A 180 -2.34 -9.93 -11.37
C LEU A 180 -2.35 -8.53 -11.98
N TYR A 181 -1.62 -7.58 -11.35
CA TYR A 181 -1.66 -6.18 -11.79
C TYR A 181 -0.46 -5.77 -12.65
N ARG A 182 0.61 -6.59 -12.66
CA ARG A 182 1.76 -6.38 -13.53
C ARG A 182 2.36 -7.71 -13.99
N LEU A 183 2.71 -7.79 -15.27
CA LEU A 183 3.37 -8.93 -15.90
C LEU A 183 4.55 -8.42 -16.74
N ASN A 184 5.77 -8.87 -16.41
CA ASN A 184 7.02 -8.44 -17.07
C ASN A 184 7.17 -6.91 -17.13
N GLY A 185 6.80 -6.22 -16.03
CA GLY A 185 6.86 -4.77 -15.94
C GLY A 185 5.67 -4.02 -16.56
N GLU A 186 4.82 -4.69 -17.34
CA GLU A 186 3.63 -4.09 -17.95
C GLU A 186 2.40 -4.20 -17.06
N VAL A 187 1.63 -3.12 -16.95
CA VAL A 187 0.37 -3.13 -16.20
C VAL A 187 -0.64 -4.09 -16.84
N LYS A 188 -1.22 -4.94 -16.01
CA LYS A 188 -2.31 -5.87 -16.35
C LYS A 188 -3.49 -5.63 -15.41
N LYS A 189 -4.68 -6.08 -15.83
CA LYS A 189 -5.90 -6.02 -15.01
C LYS A 189 -6.60 -7.37 -15.07
N LEU A 190 -5.87 -8.41 -14.59
CA LEU A 190 -6.39 -9.78 -14.59
C LEU A 190 -6.80 -10.17 -13.18
N GLU A 191 -8.03 -10.65 -13.05
CA GLU A 191 -8.56 -11.14 -11.79
C GLU A 191 -7.80 -12.37 -11.30
N GLY A 192 -7.66 -12.45 -9.97
CA GLY A 192 -7.17 -13.65 -9.27
C GLY A 192 -5.68 -13.63 -8.97
N SER A 193 -5.29 -14.66 -8.23
CA SER A 193 -3.92 -14.95 -7.82
C SER A 193 -3.73 -16.46 -7.66
N THR A 194 -2.47 -16.93 -7.62
CA THR A 194 -2.17 -18.35 -7.44
C THR A 194 -2.28 -18.78 -5.96
N ASN A 195 -2.38 -20.09 -5.73
CA ASN A 195 -2.42 -20.64 -4.37
C ASN A 195 -1.12 -20.34 -3.59
N GLU A 196 0.03 -20.35 -4.25
CA GLU A 196 1.32 -20.04 -3.65
C GLU A 196 1.37 -18.58 -3.19
N VAL A 197 0.90 -17.67 -4.03
CA VAL A 197 0.81 -16.22 -3.72
C VAL A 197 -0.11 -16.00 -2.53
N ASN A 198 -1.30 -16.63 -2.52
CA ASN A 198 -2.26 -16.53 -1.42
C ASN A 198 -1.69 -17.06 -0.11
N LYS A 199 -1.01 -18.20 -0.15
CA LYS A 199 -0.41 -18.82 1.02
C LYS A 199 0.68 -17.93 1.63
N LEU A 200 1.57 -17.37 0.80
CA LEU A 200 2.62 -16.46 1.25
C LEU A 200 2.02 -15.20 1.88
N ALA A 201 1.06 -14.55 1.20
CA ALA A 201 0.43 -13.33 1.68
C ALA A 201 -0.26 -13.55 3.05
N LEU A 202 -0.99 -14.65 3.21
CA LEU A 202 -1.64 -15.00 4.49
C LEU A 202 -0.63 -15.35 5.59
N GLU A 203 0.47 -16.02 5.26
CA GLU A 203 1.53 -16.30 6.23
C GLU A 203 2.17 -15.00 6.73
N PHE A 204 2.54 -14.12 5.80
CA PHE A 204 3.10 -12.79 6.10
C PHE A 204 2.12 -11.96 6.92
N TYR A 205 0.85 -11.87 6.50
CA TYR A 205 -0.20 -11.15 7.21
C TYR A 205 -0.34 -11.65 8.64
N LYS A 206 -0.55 -12.95 8.85
CA LYS A 206 -0.79 -13.53 10.19
C LYS A 206 0.37 -13.29 11.14
N LYS A 207 1.62 -13.37 10.68
CA LYS A 207 2.79 -13.09 11.51
C LYS A 207 2.84 -11.62 11.93
N ASN A 208 2.66 -10.70 10.99
CA ASN A 208 2.75 -9.27 11.26
C ASN A 208 1.52 -8.72 12.01
N TYR A 209 0.33 -9.24 11.75
CA TYR A 209 -0.87 -8.90 12.52
C TYR A 209 -0.74 -9.30 14.00
N ARG A 210 -0.28 -10.53 14.28
CA ARG A 210 -0.03 -10.99 15.66
C ARG A 210 1.01 -10.16 16.41
N SER A 211 1.95 -9.55 15.69
CA SER A 211 2.97 -8.65 16.24
C SER A 211 2.49 -7.20 16.36
N GLY A 212 1.26 -6.89 15.97
CA GLY A 212 0.71 -5.54 15.99
C GLY A 212 1.25 -4.60 14.90
N TYR A 213 1.89 -5.15 13.85
CA TYR A 213 2.49 -4.37 12.76
C TYR A 213 1.54 -4.16 11.56
N LEU A 214 0.43 -4.86 11.51
CA LEU A 214 -0.58 -4.71 10.47
C LEU A 214 -1.96 -4.47 11.07
N PRO A 215 -2.80 -3.66 10.41
CA PRO A 215 -4.21 -3.53 10.75
C PRO A 215 -4.97 -4.80 10.37
N LEU A 216 -6.21 -4.90 10.81
CA LEU A 216 -7.10 -6.02 10.51
C LEU A 216 -7.39 -6.15 9.01
N SER A 217 -7.37 -5.04 8.28
CA SER A 217 -7.56 -4.99 6.83
C SER A 217 -6.46 -4.16 6.18
N CYS A 218 -5.88 -4.69 5.11
CA CYS A 218 -4.79 -4.06 4.35
C CYS A 218 -4.72 -4.62 2.93
N VAL A 219 -3.82 -4.07 2.13
CA VAL A 219 -3.50 -4.58 0.80
C VAL A 219 -2.05 -5.05 0.79
N ILE A 220 -1.80 -6.25 0.26
CA ILE A 220 -0.45 -6.83 0.16
C ILE A 220 -0.11 -7.07 -1.31
N ASP A 221 1.04 -6.56 -1.73
CA ASP A 221 1.59 -6.82 -3.05
C ASP A 221 2.67 -7.92 -2.96
N VAL A 222 2.54 -8.93 -3.82
CA VAL A 222 3.42 -10.10 -3.87
C VAL A 222 4.04 -10.22 -5.25
N GLY A 223 5.35 -10.37 -5.28
CA GLY A 223 6.12 -10.68 -6.48
C GLY A 223 6.34 -12.17 -6.66
N TYR A 224 6.33 -12.62 -7.91
CA TYR A 224 6.66 -13.98 -8.31
C TYR A 224 7.60 -13.98 -9.52
N SER A 225 8.58 -14.87 -9.54
CA SER A 225 9.47 -15.10 -10.67
C SER A 225 9.64 -16.60 -10.90
N PHE A 226 9.20 -17.06 -12.07
CA PHE A 226 9.35 -18.46 -12.48
C PHE A 226 10.81 -18.82 -12.71
N GLY A 227 11.56 -17.92 -13.38
CA GLY A 227 12.98 -18.16 -13.72
C GLY A 227 13.85 -18.36 -12.50
N GLU A 228 13.57 -17.67 -11.40
CA GLU A 228 14.33 -17.76 -10.15
C GLU A 228 13.64 -18.67 -9.11
N ASN A 229 12.46 -19.20 -9.41
CA ASN A 229 11.61 -19.91 -8.44
C ASN A 229 11.47 -19.13 -7.13
N LYS A 230 11.19 -17.85 -7.25
CA LYS A 230 11.18 -16.90 -6.14
C LYS A 230 9.80 -16.28 -5.97
N ILE A 231 9.38 -16.16 -4.71
CA ILE A 231 8.16 -15.48 -4.31
C ILE A 231 8.43 -14.64 -3.07
N GLY A 232 7.81 -13.47 -2.96
CA GLY A 232 7.99 -12.61 -1.79
C GLY A 232 7.07 -11.40 -1.77
N VAL A 233 6.84 -10.85 -0.57
CA VAL A 233 6.06 -9.63 -0.39
C VAL A 233 6.88 -8.43 -0.85
N ILE A 234 6.32 -7.62 -1.76
CA ILE A 234 6.92 -6.40 -2.26
C ILE A 234 6.63 -5.25 -1.30
N GLU A 235 5.34 -5.07 -0.97
CA GLU A 235 4.88 -3.98 -0.10
C GLU A 235 3.52 -4.27 0.54
N VAL A 236 3.17 -3.44 1.50
CA VAL A 236 1.85 -3.36 2.11
C VAL A 236 1.32 -1.96 1.94
N ASN A 237 0.02 -1.85 1.68
CA ASN A 237 -0.66 -0.58 1.44
C ASN A 237 -1.93 -0.48 2.31
N CYS A 238 -2.38 0.75 2.56
CA CYS A 238 -3.66 1.01 3.20
C CYS A 238 -4.81 0.67 2.24
N ILE A 239 -5.82 -0.05 2.75
CA ILE A 239 -6.98 -0.45 1.94
C ILE A 239 -7.83 0.75 1.49
N ASN A 240 -7.77 1.85 2.23
CA ASN A 240 -8.57 3.05 1.98
C ASN A 240 -8.08 3.89 0.78
N ASN A 241 -6.85 3.60 0.27
CA ASN A 241 -6.24 4.38 -0.82
C ASN A 241 -5.50 3.53 -1.86
N SER A 242 -5.69 2.21 -1.83
CA SER A 242 -5.04 1.30 -2.78
C SER A 242 -5.82 1.17 -4.08
N GLY A 243 -5.15 1.28 -5.22
CA GLY A 243 -5.76 1.06 -6.55
C GLY A 243 -6.30 -0.36 -6.72
N PHE A 244 -7.43 -0.49 -7.41
CA PHE A 244 -8.17 -1.76 -7.52
C PHE A 244 -7.65 -2.69 -8.62
N TYR A 245 -7.12 -2.14 -9.71
CA TYR A 245 -6.70 -2.90 -10.89
C TYR A 245 -7.79 -3.85 -11.43
N GLY A 246 -7.54 -5.16 -11.49
CA GLY A 246 -8.44 -6.16 -12.06
C GLY A 246 -9.30 -6.94 -11.06
N ILE A 247 -9.46 -6.47 -9.82
CA ILE A 247 -10.29 -7.17 -8.82
C ILE A 247 -11.78 -7.08 -9.12
N ILE A 248 -12.56 -8.05 -8.65
CA ILE A 248 -14.01 -7.96 -8.57
C ILE A 248 -14.38 -7.03 -7.40
N LYS A 249 -14.79 -5.80 -7.72
CA LYS A 249 -15.12 -4.80 -6.70
C LYS A 249 -16.31 -5.20 -5.83
N ALA A 250 -17.24 -5.97 -6.38
CA ALA A 250 -18.40 -6.49 -5.63
C ALA A 250 -17.99 -7.36 -4.44
N ASP A 251 -16.95 -8.19 -4.59
CA ASP A 251 -16.46 -9.03 -3.49
C ASP A 251 -15.80 -8.19 -2.39
N LEU A 252 -15.03 -7.17 -2.77
CA LEU A 252 -14.43 -6.22 -1.83
C LEU A 252 -15.51 -5.43 -1.07
N VAL A 253 -16.49 -4.86 -1.78
CA VAL A 253 -17.61 -4.09 -1.19
C VAL A 253 -18.37 -4.95 -0.19
N LYS A 254 -18.69 -6.20 -0.57
CA LYS A 254 -19.39 -7.16 0.31
C LYS A 254 -18.58 -7.49 1.57
N ALA A 255 -17.28 -7.72 1.42
CA ALA A 255 -16.40 -8.04 2.53
C ALA A 255 -16.28 -6.85 3.51
N LEU A 256 -16.08 -5.64 3.00
CA LEU A 256 -16.02 -4.42 3.80
C LEU A 256 -17.32 -4.20 4.59
N ALA A 257 -18.49 -4.42 3.94
CA ALA A 257 -19.78 -4.27 4.59
C ALA A 257 -20.01 -5.29 5.72
N ASN A 258 -19.46 -6.49 5.60
CA ASN A 258 -19.56 -7.51 6.64
C ASN A 258 -18.56 -7.26 7.78
N GLY A 259 -17.34 -6.84 7.49
CA GLY A 259 -16.29 -6.61 8.47
C GLY A 259 -16.54 -5.41 9.37
N ILE A 260 -17.08 -4.32 8.86
CA ILE A 260 -17.37 -3.11 9.65
C ILE A 260 -18.57 -3.30 10.60
N LYS A 261 -19.47 -4.25 10.33
CA LYS A 261 -20.62 -4.55 11.20
C LYS A 261 -20.25 -5.30 12.48
N VAL A 262 -19.12 -5.94 12.53
CA VAL A 262 -18.71 -6.85 13.63
C VAL A 262 -17.85 -6.13 14.68
N LYS A 263 -17.50 -4.87 14.46
CA LYS A 263 -16.73 -4.04 15.41
C LYS A 263 -17.59 -2.93 15.97
#